data_aef79b976dcd0e77b85270373758e8da
#
_entry.id   aef79b976dcd0e77b85270373758e8da
#
_cell.length_a   1.000
_cell.length_b   1.000
_cell.length_c   1.000
_cell.angle_alpha   90.00
_cell.angle_beta   90.00
_cell.angle_gamma   90.00
#
_symmetry.space_group_name_H-M   'P 1'
#
loop_
_entity.id
_entity.type
_entity.pdbx_description
1 polymer ?
#
loop_
_entity_poly.entity_id
_entity_poly.type
_entity_poly.pdbx_seq_one_letter_code
_entity_poly.pdbx_strand_id
1 'polypeptide(L)'
;MIDVLYIKGPCSQNYDEEMKYSLRSLEKYVSDYGRVFITGDRPLFVNKDKVVHTLEQDIGVPTINHWWKVRQTIKNTDISQRFVLMYDDIFFVKPTKLENYPAYHKGKLEDKTFEGFYRKSCGMAYYWLNEHGYETKDYELHIPFVYDRDKFLELDKIFDKIKDKQDGMVVRSIYGNMFDSDSPLDRKSVVRERV
;
A
#
# COMPACT_ATOMS: atom_id res chain seq x y z
N MET A 1 4.18 -16.85 -9.27
CA MET A 1 3.07 -15.87 -9.36
C MET A 1 3.05 -15.07 -8.07
N ILE A 2 2.75 -13.79 -8.14
CA ILE A 2 2.75 -12.84 -7.03
C ILE A 2 1.30 -12.55 -6.60
N ASP A 3 0.97 -12.68 -5.31
CA ASP A 3 -0.39 -12.39 -4.82
C ASP A 3 -0.65 -10.88 -4.80
N VAL A 4 -1.92 -10.49 -4.88
CA VAL A 4 -2.35 -9.08 -4.85
C VAL A 4 -3.22 -8.84 -3.62
N LEU A 5 -2.85 -7.86 -2.82
CA LEU A 5 -3.57 -7.44 -1.62
C LEU A 5 -4.24 -6.09 -1.85
N TYR A 6 -5.54 -6.04 -1.68
CA TYR A 6 -6.31 -4.79 -1.62
C TYR A 6 -6.57 -4.40 -0.17
N ILE A 7 -6.31 -3.14 0.17
CA ILE A 7 -6.76 -2.54 1.43
C ILE A 7 -8.05 -1.77 1.15
N LYS A 8 -9.12 -2.10 1.90
CA LYS A 8 -10.40 -1.43 1.80
C LYS A 8 -10.75 -0.71 3.10
N GLY A 9 -11.18 0.54 2.96
CA GLY A 9 -11.74 1.34 4.05
C GLY A 9 -13.24 1.03 4.30
N PRO A 10 -13.82 1.58 5.40
CA PRO A 10 -15.18 1.28 5.81
C PRO A 10 -16.30 1.88 4.93
N CYS A 11 -16.01 2.78 4.02
CA CYS A 11 -17.04 3.44 3.20
C CYS A 11 -16.55 3.71 1.80
N SER A 12 -17.13 3.04 0.81
CA SER A 12 -17.12 3.51 -0.57
C SER A 12 -18.37 4.36 -0.80
N GLN A 13 -18.19 5.60 -1.26
CA GLN A 13 -19.31 6.48 -1.60
C GLN A 13 -20.10 5.98 -2.82
N ASN A 14 -19.50 5.12 -3.64
CA ASN A 14 -20.04 4.62 -4.90
C ASN A 14 -20.28 3.10 -4.89
N TYR A 15 -20.73 2.53 -3.78
CA TYR A 15 -21.05 1.09 -3.68
C TYR A 15 -19.92 0.15 -4.16
N ASP A 16 -18.66 0.53 -3.91
CA ASP A 16 -17.46 -0.22 -4.31
C ASP A 16 -17.26 -0.34 -5.84
N GLU A 17 -17.86 0.52 -6.66
CA GLU A 17 -17.68 0.49 -8.11
C GLU A 17 -16.20 0.67 -8.51
N GLU A 18 -15.45 1.52 -7.80
CA GLU A 18 -14.01 1.71 -8.03
C GLU A 18 -13.27 0.39 -7.91
N MET A 19 -13.47 -0.34 -6.82
CA MET A 19 -12.85 -1.64 -6.62
C MET A 19 -13.26 -2.66 -7.69
N LYS A 20 -14.51 -2.63 -8.13
CA LYS A 20 -14.99 -3.50 -9.21
C LYS A 20 -14.24 -3.24 -10.53
N TYR A 21 -14.01 -1.98 -10.88
CA TYR A 21 -13.21 -1.62 -12.05
C TYR A 21 -11.73 -1.93 -11.87
N SER A 22 -11.18 -1.71 -10.68
CA SER A 22 -9.81 -2.09 -10.35
C SER A 22 -9.57 -3.60 -10.55
N LEU A 23 -10.42 -4.44 -9.97
CA LEU A 23 -10.35 -5.90 -10.12
C LEU A 23 -10.49 -6.34 -11.60
N ARG A 24 -11.41 -5.74 -12.36
CA ARG A 24 -11.55 -6.01 -13.79
C ARG A 24 -10.32 -5.59 -14.60
N SER A 25 -9.70 -4.48 -14.23
CA SER A 25 -8.46 -4.02 -14.86
C SER A 25 -7.30 -4.97 -14.56
N LEU A 26 -7.21 -5.49 -13.34
CA LEU A 26 -6.26 -6.52 -12.95
C LEU A 26 -6.44 -7.79 -13.81
N GLU A 27 -7.65 -8.34 -13.87
CA GLU A 27 -7.98 -9.52 -14.70
C GLU A 27 -7.62 -9.31 -16.18
N LYS A 28 -7.87 -8.12 -16.71
CA LYS A 28 -7.67 -7.82 -18.14
C LYS A 28 -6.22 -7.60 -18.53
N TYR A 29 -5.45 -6.95 -17.66
CA TYR A 29 -4.14 -6.42 -18.05
C TYR A 29 -2.95 -7.07 -17.32
N VAL A 30 -3.18 -7.86 -16.30
CA VAL A 30 -2.11 -8.52 -15.54
C VAL A 30 -2.25 -10.04 -15.68
N SER A 31 -1.20 -10.70 -16.15
CA SER A 31 -1.24 -12.15 -16.44
C SER A 31 -0.40 -12.99 -15.48
N ASP A 32 0.37 -12.37 -14.58
CA ASP A 32 1.32 -13.03 -13.69
C ASP A 32 0.95 -12.93 -12.20
N TYR A 33 -0.27 -12.45 -11.89
CA TYR A 33 -0.74 -12.45 -10.49
C TYR A 33 -1.26 -13.84 -10.07
N GLY A 34 -1.17 -14.08 -8.77
CA GLY A 34 -1.67 -15.27 -8.10
C GLY A 34 -3.08 -15.07 -7.57
N ARG A 35 -3.24 -15.20 -6.26
CA ARG A 35 -4.53 -14.96 -5.59
C ARG A 35 -4.75 -13.49 -5.30
N VAL A 36 -6.02 -13.13 -5.16
CA VAL A 36 -6.43 -11.81 -4.71
C VAL A 36 -6.87 -11.89 -3.26
N PHE A 37 -6.30 -11.03 -2.44
CA PHE A 37 -6.64 -10.83 -1.04
C PHE A 37 -7.31 -9.46 -0.89
N ILE A 38 -8.34 -9.38 -0.05
CA ILE A 38 -8.99 -8.11 0.33
C ILE A 38 -9.02 -8.04 1.85
N THR A 39 -8.44 -6.99 2.42
CA THR A 39 -8.46 -6.75 3.86
C THR A 39 -9.26 -5.49 4.20
N GLY A 40 -10.09 -5.57 5.22
CA GLY A 40 -11.06 -4.55 5.61
C GLY A 40 -12.48 -4.92 5.24
N ASP A 41 -13.33 -3.94 4.89
CA ASP A 41 -14.71 -4.18 4.53
C ASP A 41 -14.83 -5.02 3.26
N ARG A 42 -15.80 -5.91 3.26
CA ARG A 42 -16.02 -6.81 2.13
C ARG A 42 -16.97 -6.23 1.10
N PRO A 43 -16.53 -6.07 -0.18
CA PRO A 43 -17.43 -5.68 -1.25
C PRO A 43 -18.47 -6.77 -1.50
N LEU A 44 -19.75 -6.38 -1.63
CA LEU A 44 -20.86 -7.33 -1.81
C LEU A 44 -20.81 -8.12 -3.12
N PHE A 45 -20.20 -7.54 -4.17
CA PHE A 45 -20.11 -8.15 -5.50
C PHE A 45 -19.01 -9.20 -5.64
N VAL A 46 -18.10 -9.31 -4.67
CA VAL A 46 -16.94 -10.20 -4.77
C VAL A 46 -17.34 -11.65 -4.53
N ASN A 47 -16.96 -12.54 -5.48
CA ASN A 47 -17.13 -13.97 -5.31
C ASN A 47 -16.19 -14.51 -4.23
N LYS A 48 -16.75 -15.16 -3.21
CA LYS A 48 -16.04 -15.73 -2.06
C LYS A 48 -15.04 -16.81 -2.44
N ASP A 49 -15.30 -17.51 -3.51
CA ASP A 49 -14.46 -18.65 -3.95
C ASP A 49 -13.23 -18.19 -4.74
N LYS A 50 -13.22 -16.92 -5.16
CA LYS A 50 -12.14 -16.32 -5.98
C LYS A 50 -11.22 -15.38 -5.22
N VAL A 51 -11.62 -14.96 -4.01
CA VAL A 51 -10.91 -13.95 -3.23
C VAL A 51 -10.78 -14.40 -1.78
N VAL A 52 -9.59 -14.27 -1.23
CA VAL A 52 -9.36 -14.44 0.21
C VAL A 52 -9.70 -13.12 0.91
N HIS A 53 -10.67 -13.14 1.80
CA HIS A 53 -11.09 -11.95 2.53
C HIS A 53 -10.74 -12.06 4.02
N THR A 54 -10.11 -11.00 4.55
CA THR A 54 -9.87 -10.83 6.00
C THR A 54 -10.60 -9.58 6.49
N LEU A 55 -11.48 -9.75 7.47
CA LEU A 55 -12.18 -8.64 8.09
C LEU A 55 -11.27 -7.99 9.15
N GLU A 56 -10.62 -6.90 8.78
CA GLU A 56 -9.76 -6.13 9.69
C GLU A 56 -10.33 -4.73 9.90
N GLN A 57 -10.62 -4.42 11.16
CA GLN A 57 -11.11 -3.10 11.55
C GLN A 57 -9.99 -2.08 11.61
N ASP A 58 -10.36 -0.81 11.44
CA ASP A 58 -9.46 0.30 11.67
C ASP A 58 -9.17 0.44 13.18
N ILE A 59 -7.90 0.61 13.52
CA ILE A 59 -7.44 0.74 14.91
C ILE A 59 -6.97 2.16 15.25
N GLY A 60 -6.85 3.03 14.27
CA GLY A 60 -6.32 4.38 14.44
C GLY A 60 -6.41 5.23 13.19
N VAL A 61 -5.44 6.08 13.01
CA VAL A 61 -5.32 6.96 11.86
C VAL A 61 -5.00 6.19 10.55
N PRO A 62 -5.32 6.73 9.37
CA PRO A 62 -5.21 6.00 8.10
C PRO A 62 -3.84 5.35 7.83
N THR A 63 -2.74 5.98 8.21
CA THR A 63 -1.40 5.40 8.02
C THR A 63 -1.13 4.23 8.97
N ILE A 64 -1.67 4.25 10.18
CA ILE A 64 -1.61 3.13 11.11
C ILE A 64 -2.50 1.99 10.62
N ASN A 65 -3.70 2.30 10.12
CA ASN A 65 -4.61 1.31 9.55
C ASN A 65 -4.01 0.61 8.33
N HIS A 66 -3.23 1.33 7.49
CA HIS A 66 -2.49 0.73 6.39
C HIS A 66 -1.52 -0.35 6.89
N TRP A 67 -0.61 0.00 7.80
CA TRP A 67 0.33 -0.97 8.38
C TRP A 67 -0.40 -2.12 9.05
N TRP A 68 -1.40 -1.83 9.87
CA TRP A 68 -2.16 -2.84 10.63
C TRP A 68 -2.82 -3.87 9.71
N LYS A 69 -3.58 -3.42 8.72
CA LYS A 69 -4.30 -4.32 7.79
C LYS A 69 -3.36 -5.22 7.00
N VAL A 70 -2.26 -4.67 6.47
CA VAL A 70 -1.24 -5.48 5.79
C VAL A 70 -0.62 -6.51 6.74
N ARG A 71 -0.21 -6.06 7.93
CA ARG A 71 0.35 -6.93 8.96
C ARG A 71 -0.58 -8.07 9.36
N GLN A 72 -1.86 -7.78 9.59
CA GLN A 72 -2.83 -8.81 9.94
C GLN A 72 -3.05 -9.80 8.79
N THR A 73 -3.14 -9.33 7.57
CA THR A 73 -3.22 -10.21 6.41
C THR A 73 -2.02 -11.16 6.35
N ILE A 74 -0.81 -10.64 6.53
CA ILE A 74 0.41 -11.45 6.55
C ILE A 74 0.36 -12.52 7.66
N LYS A 75 -0.10 -12.17 8.86
CA LYS A 75 -0.13 -13.07 10.02
C LYS A 75 -1.24 -14.11 9.98
N ASN A 76 -2.37 -13.76 9.36
CA ASN A 76 -3.58 -14.58 9.40
C ASN A 76 -3.83 -15.36 8.09
N THR A 77 -2.98 -15.19 7.07
CA THR A 77 -3.12 -15.88 5.78
C THR A 77 -1.80 -16.42 5.28
N ASP A 78 -1.87 -17.20 4.23
CA ASP A 78 -0.74 -17.75 3.49
C ASP A 78 -0.39 -16.91 2.23
N ILE A 79 -0.56 -15.59 2.30
CA ILE A 79 -0.17 -14.68 1.23
C ILE A 79 1.29 -14.91 0.81
N SER A 80 1.59 -14.82 -0.48
CA SER A 80 2.93 -15.10 -1.01
C SER A 80 4.03 -14.24 -0.37
N GLN A 81 5.27 -14.75 -0.36
CA GLN A 81 6.43 -14.05 0.22
C GLN A 81 6.60 -12.64 -0.35
N ARG A 82 6.42 -12.49 -1.65
CA ARG A 82 6.28 -11.18 -2.31
C ARG A 82 4.84 -11.00 -2.74
N PHE A 83 4.27 -9.85 -2.45
CA PHE A 83 2.90 -9.51 -2.84
C PHE A 83 2.80 -8.05 -3.26
N VAL A 84 1.80 -7.73 -4.06
CA VAL A 84 1.52 -6.38 -4.54
C VAL A 84 0.40 -5.78 -3.73
N LEU A 85 0.64 -4.62 -3.12
CA LEU A 85 -0.41 -3.82 -2.52
C LEU A 85 -1.10 -2.96 -3.57
N MET A 86 -2.44 -3.01 -3.56
CA MET A 86 -3.33 -2.19 -4.37
C MET A 86 -4.31 -1.42 -3.47
N TYR A 87 -4.75 -0.27 -3.95
CA TYR A 87 -5.96 0.40 -3.47
C TYR A 87 -7.10 0.21 -4.46
N ASP A 88 -8.31 0.41 -4.00
CA ASP A 88 -9.55 0.22 -4.77
C ASP A 88 -9.68 1.13 -5.99
N ASP A 89 -9.00 2.27 -6.00
CA ASP A 89 -8.97 3.28 -7.06
C ASP A 89 -7.71 3.23 -7.96
N ILE A 90 -6.93 2.15 -7.92
CA ILE A 90 -5.80 1.92 -8.84
C ILE A 90 -6.23 1.00 -9.98
N PHE A 91 -6.01 1.44 -11.24
CA PHE A 91 -6.41 0.72 -12.44
C PHE A 91 -5.24 0.46 -13.36
N PHE A 92 -5.19 -0.75 -13.94
CA PHE A 92 -4.29 -1.06 -15.03
C PHE A 92 -4.94 -0.69 -16.36
N VAL A 93 -4.23 0.09 -17.19
CA VAL A 93 -4.72 0.55 -18.50
C VAL A 93 -3.99 -0.09 -19.68
N LYS A 94 -2.95 -0.89 -19.38
CA LYS A 94 -2.14 -1.61 -20.39
C LYS A 94 -1.58 -2.90 -19.80
N PRO A 95 -1.17 -3.87 -20.64
CA PRO A 95 -0.49 -5.08 -20.18
C PRO A 95 0.67 -4.77 -19.24
N THR A 96 0.63 -5.34 -18.05
CA THR A 96 1.59 -5.08 -16.98
C THR A 96 2.03 -6.41 -16.36
N LYS A 97 3.32 -6.49 -15.98
CA LYS A 97 3.88 -7.58 -15.20
C LYS A 97 4.16 -7.10 -13.79
N LEU A 98 3.66 -7.85 -12.81
CA LEU A 98 3.81 -7.50 -11.40
C LEU A 98 5.06 -8.10 -10.75
N GLU A 99 5.55 -9.23 -11.25
CA GLU A 99 6.69 -9.94 -10.67
C GLU A 99 7.94 -9.06 -10.52
N ASN A 100 8.18 -8.18 -11.49
CA ASN A 100 9.30 -7.23 -11.49
C ASN A 100 8.83 -5.78 -11.46
N TYR A 101 7.65 -5.52 -10.89
CA TYR A 101 7.14 -4.15 -10.79
C TYR A 101 8.03 -3.33 -9.83
N PRO A 102 8.62 -2.22 -10.29
CA PRO A 102 9.57 -1.47 -9.48
C PRO A 102 8.88 -0.64 -8.40
N ALA A 103 9.55 -0.48 -7.28
CA ALA A 103 9.12 0.44 -6.23
C ALA A 103 9.49 1.88 -6.62
N TYR A 104 8.64 2.56 -7.36
CA TYR A 104 8.90 3.95 -7.78
C TYR A 104 8.79 4.93 -6.61
N HIS A 105 9.61 6.00 -6.67
CA HIS A 105 9.51 7.15 -5.79
C HIS A 105 9.35 8.46 -6.58
N LYS A 106 8.77 9.51 -6.00
CA LYS A 106 8.52 10.81 -6.65
C LYS A 106 9.49 11.94 -6.24
N GLY A 107 10.65 11.57 -5.74
CA GLY A 107 11.67 12.50 -5.24
C GLY A 107 11.90 12.32 -3.75
N LYS A 108 12.19 13.41 -3.04
CA LYS A 108 12.45 13.39 -1.60
C LYS A 108 11.20 13.78 -0.81
N LEU A 109 10.99 13.10 0.32
CA LEU A 109 10.18 13.65 1.39
C LEU A 109 10.84 14.95 1.82
N GLU A 110 10.08 16.03 1.83
CA GLU A 110 10.61 17.33 2.23
C GLU A 110 10.16 17.64 3.66
N ASP A 111 11.01 18.37 4.39
CA ASP A 111 10.62 19.01 5.65
C ASP A 111 9.66 20.15 5.33
N LYS A 112 8.39 19.86 5.16
CA LYS A 112 7.35 20.87 4.98
C LYS A 112 6.65 21.08 6.31
N THR A 113 6.46 22.35 6.68
CA THR A 113 5.51 22.77 7.72
C THR A 113 4.11 22.32 7.29
N PHE A 114 3.61 21.26 7.93
CA PHE A 114 2.53 20.47 7.39
C PHE A 114 1.20 20.86 8.03
N GLU A 115 0.32 21.39 7.23
CA GLU A 115 -1.11 21.42 7.53
C GLU A 115 -1.77 20.13 7.04
N GLY A 116 -2.60 19.54 7.89
CA GLY A 116 -3.33 18.32 7.61
C GLY A 116 -2.60 17.01 7.99
N PHE A 117 -3.40 16.03 8.35
CA PHE A 117 -2.97 14.74 8.90
C PHE A 117 -1.94 14.02 8.00
N TYR A 118 -2.23 13.87 6.71
CA TYR A 118 -1.36 13.13 5.79
C TYR A 118 0.04 13.77 5.67
N ARG A 119 0.10 15.11 5.60
CA ARG A 119 1.37 15.82 5.54
C ARG A 119 2.17 15.67 6.82
N LYS A 120 1.52 15.72 7.99
CA LYS A 120 2.18 15.43 9.28
C LYS A 120 2.80 14.03 9.27
N SER A 121 2.08 13.02 8.76
CA SER A 121 2.59 11.66 8.65
C SER A 121 3.81 11.55 7.73
N CYS A 122 3.85 12.32 6.64
CA CYS A 122 5.04 12.44 5.78
C CYS A 122 6.22 13.08 6.52
N GLY A 123 5.97 14.17 7.25
CA GLY A 123 6.99 14.85 8.07
C GLY A 123 7.56 13.94 9.16
N MET A 124 6.71 13.22 9.88
CA MET A 124 7.16 12.25 10.88
C MET A 124 8.03 11.14 10.27
N ALA A 125 7.67 10.63 9.10
CA ALA A 125 8.48 9.67 8.37
C ALA A 125 9.83 10.27 7.94
N TYR A 126 9.84 11.52 7.44
CA TYR A 126 11.07 12.24 7.10
C TYR A 126 12.02 12.35 8.29
N TYR A 127 11.54 12.83 9.44
CA TYR A 127 12.37 12.97 10.64
C TYR A 127 12.88 11.62 11.14
N TRP A 128 12.01 10.62 11.18
CA TRP A 128 12.41 9.28 11.60
C TRP A 128 13.51 8.68 10.71
N LEU A 129 13.36 8.79 9.38
CA LEU A 129 14.34 8.30 8.42
C LEU A 129 15.70 8.99 8.57
N ASN A 130 15.70 10.33 8.69
CA ASN A 130 16.91 11.10 8.90
C ASN A 130 17.63 10.72 10.22
N GLU A 131 16.88 10.60 11.31
CA GLU A 131 17.43 10.23 12.62
C GLU A 131 18.10 8.86 12.60
N HIS A 132 17.60 7.95 11.75
CA HIS A 132 18.12 6.58 11.63
C HIS A 132 19.10 6.39 10.44
N GLY A 133 19.50 7.47 9.77
CA GLY A 133 20.51 7.45 8.71
C GLY A 133 20.05 6.84 7.40
N TYR A 134 18.73 6.76 7.15
CA TYR A 134 18.16 6.33 5.88
C TYR A 134 18.04 7.49 4.89
N GLU A 135 17.93 7.16 3.60
CA GLU A 135 17.47 8.13 2.61
C GLU A 135 16.02 8.57 2.89
N THR A 136 15.61 9.70 2.30
CA THR A 136 14.26 10.26 2.50
C THR A 136 13.48 10.31 1.19
N LYS A 137 13.50 9.23 0.41
CA LYS A 137 12.72 9.11 -0.82
C LYS A 137 11.22 9.06 -0.50
N ASP A 138 10.41 9.74 -1.31
CA ASP A 138 8.94 9.76 -1.18
C ASP A 138 8.32 8.68 -2.05
N TYR A 139 7.92 7.56 -1.43
CA TYR A 139 7.24 6.43 -2.10
C TYR A 139 5.71 6.52 -2.07
N GLU A 140 5.15 7.63 -1.63
CA GLU A 140 3.70 7.82 -1.55
C GLU A 140 3.08 8.17 -2.91
N LEU A 141 3.38 7.33 -3.89
CA LEU A 141 2.73 7.33 -5.20
C LEU A 141 1.45 6.50 -5.13
N HIS A 142 0.41 6.93 -5.84
CA HIS A 142 -0.84 6.18 -5.94
C HIS A 142 -0.78 5.15 -7.08
N ILE A 143 0.09 4.16 -6.89
CA ILE A 143 0.39 3.07 -7.84
C ILE A 143 0.53 1.76 -7.08
N PRO A 144 0.54 0.58 -7.76
CA PRO A 144 0.88 -0.68 -7.15
C PRO A 144 2.23 -0.61 -6.41
N PHE A 145 2.33 -1.27 -5.28
CA PHE A 145 3.57 -1.31 -4.51
C PHE A 145 3.88 -2.74 -4.07
N VAL A 146 5.10 -3.21 -4.35
CA VAL A 146 5.53 -4.57 -4.00
C VAL A 146 6.11 -4.58 -2.59
N TYR A 147 5.61 -5.47 -1.75
CA TYR A 147 6.18 -5.77 -0.44
C TYR A 147 6.76 -7.18 -0.40
N ASP A 148 7.81 -7.35 0.38
CA ASP A 148 8.27 -8.63 0.89
C ASP A 148 7.69 -8.84 2.29
N ARG A 149 7.14 -10.02 2.53
CA ARG A 149 6.41 -10.37 3.75
C ARG A 149 7.24 -10.21 5.01
N ASP A 150 8.45 -10.77 5.00
CA ASP A 150 9.31 -10.78 6.18
C ASP A 150 9.86 -9.38 6.46
N LYS A 151 10.27 -8.65 5.41
CA LYS A 151 10.69 -7.25 5.52
C LYS A 151 9.56 -6.35 6.04
N PHE A 152 8.32 -6.59 5.60
CA PHE A 152 7.18 -5.81 6.08
C PHE A 152 6.95 -6.01 7.58
N LEU A 153 7.10 -7.23 8.09
CA LEU A 153 6.97 -7.52 9.51
C LEU A 153 8.06 -6.87 10.37
N GLU A 154 9.21 -6.51 9.79
CA GLU A 154 10.22 -5.72 10.52
C GLU A 154 9.73 -4.32 10.91
N LEU A 155 8.72 -3.79 10.19
CA LEU A 155 8.09 -2.52 10.54
C LEU A 155 7.35 -2.57 11.89
N ASP A 156 7.04 -3.76 12.42
CA ASP A 156 6.42 -3.92 13.74
C ASP A 156 7.25 -3.23 14.84
N LYS A 157 8.58 -3.25 14.72
CA LYS A 157 9.52 -2.60 15.66
C LYS A 157 9.32 -1.07 15.74
N ILE A 158 8.77 -0.48 14.68
CA ILE A 158 8.53 0.96 14.53
C ILE A 158 7.07 1.28 14.86
N PHE A 159 6.15 0.63 14.18
CA PHE A 159 4.72 0.97 14.22
C PHE A 159 4.04 0.53 15.51
N ASP A 160 4.47 -0.55 16.16
CA ASP A 160 3.96 -0.94 17.49
C ASP A 160 4.20 0.14 18.56
N LYS A 161 5.23 0.98 18.41
CA LYS A 161 5.54 2.08 19.34
C LYS A 161 4.65 3.32 19.12
N ILE A 162 4.01 3.42 17.97
CA ILE A 162 3.25 4.62 17.59
C ILE A 162 1.77 4.32 17.26
N LYS A 163 1.33 3.06 17.28
CA LYS A 163 -0.03 2.66 16.89
C LYS A 163 -1.15 3.33 17.70
N ASP A 164 -0.86 3.64 18.98
CA ASP A 164 -1.81 4.26 19.89
C ASP A 164 -1.71 5.81 19.89
N LYS A 165 -0.87 6.39 19.04
CA LYS A 165 -0.70 7.83 18.92
C LYS A 165 -1.70 8.40 17.90
N GLN A 166 -2.00 9.69 18.06
CA GLN A 166 -2.86 10.42 17.10
C GLN A 166 -2.17 10.70 15.75
N ASP A 167 -0.85 10.55 15.70
CA ASP A 167 -0.04 10.78 14.52
C ASP A 167 0.59 9.46 14.08
N GLY A 168 0.61 9.21 12.76
CA GLY A 168 1.23 8.05 12.15
C GLY A 168 2.33 8.45 11.17
N MET A 169 3.05 7.47 10.65
CA MET A 169 4.03 7.66 9.58
C MET A 169 3.56 6.99 8.28
N VAL A 170 3.98 7.51 7.14
CA VAL A 170 3.66 6.92 5.82
C VAL A 170 4.45 5.63 5.62
N VAL A 171 3.72 4.52 5.47
CA VAL A 171 4.27 3.16 5.52
C VAL A 171 5.16 2.85 4.32
N ARG A 172 4.75 3.25 3.11
CA ARG A 172 5.51 2.99 1.88
C ARG A 172 6.88 3.65 1.91
N SER A 173 6.94 4.89 2.39
CA SER A 173 8.20 5.63 2.45
C SER A 173 9.13 5.09 3.53
N ILE A 174 8.62 4.66 4.68
CA ILE A 174 9.44 3.95 5.67
C ILE A 174 9.98 2.65 5.06
N TYR A 175 9.11 1.79 4.50
CA TYR A 175 9.51 0.53 3.91
C TYR A 175 10.51 0.71 2.75
N GLY A 176 10.20 1.60 1.80
CA GLY A 176 11.00 1.81 0.60
C GLY A 176 12.42 2.28 0.92
N ASN A 177 12.57 3.22 1.85
CA ASN A 177 13.90 3.69 2.26
C ASN A 177 14.69 2.66 3.08
N MET A 178 14.02 1.76 3.79
CA MET A 178 14.70 0.69 4.52
C MET A 178 15.16 -0.47 3.62
N PHE A 179 14.40 -0.79 2.55
CA PHE A 179 14.57 -2.06 1.84
C PHE A 179 14.72 -1.95 0.31
N ASP A 180 14.45 -0.79 -0.30
CA ASP A 180 14.45 -0.55 -1.76
C ASP A 180 15.25 0.70 -2.14
N SER A 181 16.47 0.83 -1.62
CA SER A 181 17.33 2.02 -1.82
C SER A 181 17.62 2.33 -3.29
N ASP A 182 17.68 1.33 -4.17
CA ASP A 182 17.99 1.47 -5.59
C ASP A 182 16.77 1.75 -6.49
N SER A 183 15.65 2.10 -5.88
CA SER A 183 14.40 2.36 -6.59
C SER A 183 14.49 3.48 -7.61
N PRO A 184 13.89 3.34 -8.80
CA PRO A 184 13.92 4.38 -9.83
C PRO A 184 13.01 5.55 -9.48
N LEU A 185 13.43 6.75 -9.89
CA LEU A 185 12.57 7.93 -9.86
C LEU A 185 11.45 7.80 -10.90
N ASP A 186 10.21 7.98 -10.49
CA ASP A 186 9.07 8.08 -11.43
C ASP A 186 9.14 9.39 -12.22
N ARG A 187 9.59 9.28 -13.47
CA ARG A 187 9.73 10.42 -14.37
C ARG A 187 8.49 10.66 -15.23
N LYS A 188 7.26 10.31 -14.85
CA LYS A 188 6.04 10.64 -15.62
C LYS A 188 5.21 9.48 -16.18
N SER A 189 5.21 8.30 -15.63
CA SER A 189 4.39 7.21 -16.18
C SER A 189 3.01 7.03 -15.50
N VAL A 190 2.66 7.88 -14.57
CA VAL A 190 1.31 7.84 -13.96
C VAL A 190 0.49 8.97 -14.54
N VAL A 191 -0.18 8.70 -15.64
CA VAL A 191 -1.33 9.51 -16.07
C VAL A 191 -2.43 9.24 -15.04
N ARG A 192 -2.63 10.18 -14.14
CA ARG A 192 -3.83 10.22 -13.29
C ARG A 192 -5.00 10.63 -14.18
N GLU A 193 -5.65 9.69 -14.80
CA GLU A 193 -7.02 9.91 -15.25
C GLU A 193 -7.90 9.80 -14.00
N ARG A 194 -8.21 10.96 -13.43
CA ARG A 194 -9.35 11.07 -12.52
C ARG A 194 -10.59 10.97 -13.39
N VAL A 195 -11.32 9.88 -13.27
CA VAL A 195 -12.70 9.75 -13.73
C VAL A 195 -13.62 10.53 -12.80
#